data_ce03e5b9ec8606264bd34613d87dece9
#
_entry.id   ce03e5b9ec8606264bd34613d87dece9
#
_cell.length_a   1.000
_cell.length_b   1.000
_cell.length_c   1.000
_cell.angle_alpha   90.00
_cell.angle_beta   90.00
_cell.angle_gamma   90.00
#
_symmetry.space_group_name_H-M   'P 1'
#
loop_
_entity.id
_entity.type
_entity.pdbx_description
1 polymer ?
#
loop_
_entity_poly.entity_id
_entity_poly.type
_entity_poly.pdbx_seq_one_letter_code
_entity_poly.pdbx_strand_id
1 'polypeptide(L)'
;MFYSSGSRSVNLTYLILEALRMSPASIPYYVSQFLAENFPGKVIVEGDSYYFELRKYVEEGLCTTQSISTVELPAGYAATARDTEVYIHVMTLWDAKKLKLRYEQKNFCFEVQWQDHTLMVLQLSWPQGYFDDCRYYWILADTQAVADEFFAAVCQWNSQVREEVLVFEGGFWQKNRDLYASIQSATLENLVLAGTLKEDIYEDAQRFFDSQP
;
A
#
# COMPACT_ATOMS: atom_id res chain seq x y z
N MET A 1 45.14 3.95 -18.71
CA MET A 1 43.81 4.02 -19.35
C MET A 1 42.80 3.73 -18.27
N PHE A 2 42.31 4.75 -17.57
CA PHE A 2 41.37 4.60 -16.45
C PHE A 2 39.96 4.55 -17.04
N TYR A 3 39.31 3.40 -16.92
CA TYR A 3 37.86 3.31 -17.16
C TYR A 3 37.15 4.07 -16.04
N SER A 4 36.62 5.23 -16.37
CA SER A 4 35.64 5.93 -15.56
C SER A 4 34.44 4.98 -15.36
N SER A 5 34.15 4.62 -14.13
CA SER A 5 32.89 3.93 -13.78
C SER A 5 31.76 4.91 -14.04
N GLY A 6 31.16 4.84 -15.23
CA GLY A 6 29.97 5.61 -15.56
C GLY A 6 28.83 5.16 -14.61
N SER A 7 28.25 6.08 -13.90
CA SER A 7 27.05 5.80 -13.13
C SER A 7 25.94 5.32 -14.09
N ARG A 8 25.50 4.09 -13.90
CA ARG A 8 24.47 3.46 -14.70
C ARG A 8 23.12 3.94 -14.18
N SER A 9 22.36 4.66 -14.97
CA SER A 9 21.04 5.07 -14.54
C SER A 9 20.00 3.98 -14.81
N VAL A 10 19.10 3.82 -13.88
CA VAL A 10 18.00 2.87 -13.95
C VAL A 10 16.71 3.64 -14.20
N ASN A 11 16.04 3.36 -15.31
CA ASN A 11 14.73 3.94 -15.60
C ASN A 11 13.64 3.03 -15.03
N LEU A 12 13.07 3.42 -13.91
CA LEU A 12 12.04 2.65 -13.19
C LEU A 12 10.69 2.68 -13.92
N THR A 13 10.39 3.74 -14.66
CA THR A 13 9.19 3.78 -15.50
C THR A 13 9.27 2.73 -16.60
N TYR A 14 10.45 2.58 -17.22
CA TYR A 14 10.66 1.55 -18.23
C TYR A 14 10.53 0.14 -17.63
N LEU A 15 11.10 -0.08 -16.44
CA LEU A 15 10.93 -1.34 -15.73
C LEU A 15 9.45 -1.69 -15.51
N ILE A 16 8.65 -0.74 -15.04
CA ILE A 16 7.21 -0.92 -14.81
C ILE A 16 6.51 -1.28 -16.13
N LEU A 17 6.78 -0.55 -17.21
CA LEU A 17 6.14 -0.79 -18.50
C LEU A 17 6.51 -2.15 -19.10
N GLU A 18 7.78 -2.56 -19.00
CA GLU A 18 8.22 -3.87 -19.47
C GLU A 18 7.66 -5.01 -18.61
N ALA A 19 7.64 -4.85 -17.29
CA ALA A 19 7.05 -5.84 -16.40
C ALA A 19 5.56 -6.09 -16.72
N LEU A 20 4.79 -5.02 -16.94
CA LEU A 20 3.35 -5.12 -17.23
C LEU A 20 3.03 -5.72 -18.63
N ARG A 21 4.03 -5.88 -19.50
CA ARG A 21 3.90 -6.59 -20.78
C ARG A 21 4.06 -8.11 -20.63
N MET A 22 4.56 -8.56 -19.50
CA MET A 22 4.83 -9.97 -19.26
C MET A 22 3.59 -10.71 -18.78
N SER A 23 3.66 -12.03 -18.75
CA SER A 23 2.63 -12.84 -18.11
C SER A 23 2.62 -12.55 -16.59
N PRO A 24 1.47 -12.52 -15.92
CA PRO A 24 1.38 -12.28 -14.47
C PRO A 24 2.35 -13.13 -13.64
N ALA A 25 2.52 -14.40 -14.00
CA ALA A 25 3.42 -15.31 -13.30
C ALA A 25 4.91 -14.96 -13.47
N SER A 26 5.28 -14.22 -14.50
CA SER A 26 6.67 -13.85 -14.80
C SER A 26 7.07 -12.50 -14.19
N ILE A 27 6.10 -11.65 -13.84
CA ILE A 27 6.35 -10.30 -13.35
C ILE A 27 7.27 -10.29 -12.13
N PRO A 28 7.00 -11.06 -11.05
CA PRO A 28 7.85 -11.03 -9.86
C PRO A 28 9.31 -11.39 -10.18
N TYR A 29 9.52 -12.46 -10.94
CA TYR A 29 10.88 -12.91 -11.32
C TYR A 29 11.63 -11.87 -12.12
N TYR A 30 10.97 -11.28 -13.12
CA TYR A 30 11.59 -10.25 -13.96
C TYR A 30 12.00 -9.02 -13.15
N VAL A 31 11.09 -8.52 -12.30
CA VAL A 31 11.36 -7.34 -11.50
C VAL A 31 12.44 -7.60 -10.47
N SER A 32 12.39 -8.73 -9.75
CA SER A 32 13.39 -9.08 -8.75
C SER A 32 14.78 -9.25 -9.37
N GLN A 33 14.87 -9.91 -10.54
CA GLN A 33 16.13 -10.02 -11.26
C GLN A 33 16.65 -8.66 -11.71
N PHE A 34 15.80 -7.84 -12.31
CA PHE A 34 16.18 -6.50 -12.75
C PHE A 34 16.70 -5.64 -11.59
N LEU A 35 16.01 -5.65 -10.44
CA LEU A 35 16.40 -4.91 -9.26
C LEU A 35 17.75 -5.41 -8.71
N ALA A 36 17.95 -6.72 -8.62
CA ALA A 36 19.19 -7.29 -8.15
C ALA A 36 20.40 -6.93 -9.04
N GLU A 37 20.22 -6.92 -10.35
CA GLU A 37 21.25 -6.54 -11.32
C GLU A 37 21.62 -5.05 -11.27
N ASN A 38 20.64 -4.20 -11.00
CA ASN A 38 20.83 -2.74 -11.04
C ASN A 38 21.12 -2.12 -9.67
N PHE A 39 20.81 -2.82 -8.57
CA PHE A 39 21.07 -2.39 -7.18
C PHE A 39 21.86 -3.43 -6.40
N PRO A 40 23.09 -3.80 -6.85
CA PRO A 40 23.84 -4.93 -6.28
C PRO A 40 24.24 -4.74 -4.81
N GLY A 41 24.14 -3.52 -4.27
CA GLY A 41 24.45 -3.23 -2.86
C GLY A 41 23.22 -3.20 -1.96
N LYS A 42 22.02 -3.52 -2.48
CA LYS A 42 20.78 -3.52 -1.71
C LYS A 42 20.25 -4.93 -1.52
N VAL A 43 19.64 -5.15 -0.37
CA VAL A 43 18.81 -6.33 -0.12
C VAL A 43 17.41 -6.03 -0.65
N ILE A 44 16.78 -7.05 -1.22
CA ILE A 44 15.43 -6.96 -1.80
C ILE A 44 14.51 -7.89 -1.01
N VAL A 45 13.49 -7.32 -0.38
CA VAL A 45 12.37 -8.05 0.22
C VAL A 45 11.16 -7.86 -0.67
N GLU A 46 10.49 -8.95 -1.01
CA GLU A 46 9.32 -8.95 -1.89
C GLU A 46 8.13 -9.66 -1.25
N GLY A 47 6.92 -9.24 -1.62
CA GLY A 47 5.70 -9.84 -1.11
C GLY A 47 4.42 -9.23 -1.67
N ASP A 48 3.31 -9.87 -1.34
CA ASP A 48 1.95 -9.54 -1.79
C ASP A 48 0.98 -9.29 -0.63
N SER A 49 1.47 -8.76 0.49
CA SER A 49 0.66 -8.62 1.69
C SER A 49 -0.50 -7.63 1.56
N TYR A 50 -1.71 -8.09 1.91
CA TYR A 50 -2.89 -7.24 2.04
C TYR A 50 -2.72 -6.11 3.06
N TYR A 51 -1.92 -6.34 4.10
CA TYR A 51 -1.70 -5.36 5.16
C TYR A 51 -0.59 -4.35 4.86
N PHE A 52 0.16 -4.50 3.78
CA PHE A 52 1.19 -3.54 3.41
C PHE A 52 0.57 -2.35 2.66
N GLU A 53 -0.02 -1.42 3.39
CA GLU A 53 -0.66 -0.19 2.89
C GLU A 53 0.23 1.03 3.17
N LEU A 54 1.33 1.16 2.38
CA LEU A 54 2.32 2.22 2.56
C LEU A 54 1.70 3.63 2.58
N ARG A 55 0.72 3.88 1.71
CA ARG A 55 0.08 5.18 1.61
C ARG A 55 -0.56 5.62 2.93
N LYS A 56 -1.30 4.73 3.58
CA LYS A 56 -1.91 5.04 4.88
C LYS A 56 -0.86 5.34 5.95
N TYR A 57 0.24 4.58 5.92
CA TYR A 57 1.36 4.77 6.84
C TYR A 57 2.03 6.14 6.67
N VAL A 58 2.13 6.63 5.41
CA VAL A 58 2.60 7.98 5.07
C VAL A 58 1.61 9.07 5.50
N GLU A 59 0.31 8.88 5.25
CA GLU A 59 -0.74 9.83 5.61
C GLU A 59 -0.80 10.08 7.11
N GLU A 60 -0.38 9.13 7.93
CA GLU A 60 -0.27 9.27 9.40
C GLU A 60 1.09 9.85 9.85
N GLY A 61 1.96 10.21 8.91
CA GLY A 61 3.25 10.84 9.23
C GLY A 61 4.30 9.90 9.82
N LEU A 62 4.15 8.59 9.66
CA LEU A 62 5.06 7.57 10.20
C LEU A 62 6.29 7.32 9.34
N CYS A 63 6.27 7.77 8.10
CA CYS A 63 7.40 7.90 7.20
C CYS A 63 7.13 9.00 6.17
N THR A 64 8.16 9.42 5.44
CA THR A 64 8.00 10.34 4.32
C THR A 64 8.40 9.66 3.03
N THR A 65 7.80 10.10 1.91
CA THR A 65 8.06 9.50 0.60
C THR A 65 8.37 10.57 -0.42
N GLN A 66 9.33 10.25 -1.30
CA GLN A 66 9.59 11.01 -2.51
C GLN A 66 9.47 10.07 -3.71
N SER A 67 8.74 10.49 -4.73
CA SER A 67 8.61 9.70 -5.95
C SER A 67 9.92 9.64 -6.72
N ILE A 68 10.31 8.46 -7.17
CA ILE A 68 11.50 8.23 -7.98
C ILE A 68 11.07 7.75 -9.35
N SER A 69 11.47 8.47 -10.43
CA SER A 69 11.26 8.04 -11.82
C SER A 69 12.52 7.56 -12.48
N THR A 70 13.63 8.16 -12.11
CA THR A 70 14.96 7.87 -12.66
C THR A 70 16.01 8.00 -11.59
N VAL A 71 16.94 7.07 -11.60
CA VAL A 71 18.21 7.18 -10.89
C VAL A 71 19.23 7.60 -11.95
N GLU A 72 19.86 8.74 -11.79
CA GLU A 72 20.69 9.53 -12.73
C GLU A 72 21.20 8.84 -14.01
N LEU A 73 20.98 9.50 -15.16
CA LEU A 73 21.52 9.11 -16.45
C LEU A 73 22.98 9.59 -16.62
N PRO A 74 23.87 8.81 -17.28
CA PRO A 74 25.22 9.26 -17.60
C PRO A 74 25.19 10.51 -18.46
N ALA A 75 26.18 11.39 -18.25
CA ALA A 75 26.36 12.60 -19.05
C ALA A 75 26.44 12.28 -20.56
N GLY A 76 25.46 12.76 -21.33
CA GLY A 76 25.38 12.55 -22.78
C GLY A 76 23.97 12.32 -23.34
N TYR A 77 23.02 11.96 -22.49
CA TYR A 77 21.61 11.93 -22.87
C TYR A 77 20.94 13.22 -22.41
N ALA A 78 20.55 14.07 -23.36
CA ALA A 78 19.66 15.18 -23.05
C ALA A 78 18.29 14.57 -22.72
N ALA A 79 17.97 14.49 -21.42
CA ALA A 79 16.63 14.17 -20.97
C ALA A 79 15.67 15.22 -21.55
N THR A 80 14.71 14.79 -22.35
CA THR A 80 13.60 15.67 -22.72
C THR A 80 12.77 15.90 -21.47
N ALA A 81 12.11 17.06 -21.34
CA ALA A 81 11.31 17.41 -20.15
C ALA A 81 10.25 16.35 -19.78
N ARG A 82 9.95 15.41 -20.66
CA ARG A 82 9.07 14.25 -20.42
C ARG A 82 9.74 13.12 -19.66
N ASP A 83 11.08 13.06 -19.61
CA ASP A 83 11.83 12.00 -18.93
C ASP A 83 11.95 12.24 -17.42
N THR A 84 11.56 13.42 -16.94
CA THR A 84 11.60 13.82 -15.53
C THR A 84 10.25 13.73 -14.82
N GLU A 85 9.16 13.49 -15.54
CA GLU A 85 7.86 13.29 -14.88
C GLU A 85 7.73 11.88 -14.32
N VAL A 86 7.60 11.82 -13.02
CA VAL A 86 7.32 10.61 -12.25
C VAL A 86 5.97 10.07 -12.67
N TYR A 87 5.96 8.98 -13.42
CA TYR A 87 4.72 8.32 -13.79
C TYR A 87 4.20 7.49 -12.60
N ILE A 88 3.42 8.13 -11.75
CA ILE A 88 2.56 7.43 -10.82
C ILE A 88 1.26 7.11 -11.55
N HIS A 89 0.97 5.83 -11.75
CA HIS A 89 -0.31 5.44 -12.33
C HIS A 89 -1.41 5.61 -11.29
N VAL A 90 -2.20 6.66 -11.44
CA VAL A 90 -3.33 6.98 -10.57
C VAL A 90 -4.62 6.72 -11.34
N MET A 91 -5.46 5.84 -10.80
CA MET A 91 -6.82 5.64 -11.28
C MET A 91 -7.80 6.55 -10.54
N THR A 92 -8.68 7.18 -11.30
CA THR A 92 -9.82 7.91 -10.75
C THR A 92 -11.03 6.99 -10.70
N LEU A 93 -11.56 6.77 -9.51
CA LEU A 93 -12.69 5.90 -9.24
C LEU A 93 -13.85 6.73 -8.68
N TRP A 94 -15.06 6.25 -8.91
CA TRP A 94 -16.26 6.82 -8.29
C TRP A 94 -16.62 6.04 -7.02
N ASP A 95 -16.63 6.71 -5.88
CA ASP A 95 -17.16 6.16 -4.63
C ASP A 95 -18.66 6.46 -4.55
N ALA A 96 -19.50 5.50 -4.91
CA ALA A 96 -20.94 5.66 -4.95
C ALA A 96 -21.57 5.85 -3.55
N LYS A 97 -20.94 5.34 -2.50
CA LYS A 97 -21.39 5.51 -1.12
C LYS A 97 -21.18 6.94 -0.63
N LYS A 98 -20.05 7.54 -0.98
CA LYS A 98 -19.65 8.90 -0.55
C LYS A 98 -19.97 9.98 -1.59
N LEU A 99 -20.50 9.59 -2.75
CA LEU A 99 -20.80 10.46 -3.89
C LEU A 99 -19.62 11.38 -4.27
N LYS A 100 -18.40 10.84 -4.29
CA LYS A 100 -17.17 11.59 -4.57
C LYS A 100 -16.17 10.79 -5.36
N LEU A 101 -15.20 11.49 -5.93
CA LEU A 101 -14.05 10.87 -6.57
C LEU A 101 -13.11 10.28 -5.52
N ARG A 102 -12.57 9.11 -5.83
CA ARG A 102 -11.47 8.45 -5.11
C ARG A 102 -10.31 8.24 -6.08
N TYR A 103 -9.11 8.48 -5.59
CA TYR A 103 -7.88 8.27 -6.35
C TYR A 103 -7.13 7.09 -5.77
N GLU A 104 -6.73 6.17 -6.62
CA GLU A 104 -5.98 4.97 -6.24
C GLU A 104 -4.68 4.89 -7.03
N GLN A 105 -3.55 4.83 -6.30
CA GLN A 105 -2.24 4.62 -6.90
C GLN A 105 -2.07 3.13 -7.18
N LYS A 106 -1.85 2.77 -8.44
CA LYS A 106 -1.68 1.36 -8.87
C LYS A 106 -0.21 0.97 -8.91
N ASN A 107 0.62 1.79 -9.54
CA ASN A 107 2.03 1.51 -9.74
C ASN A 107 2.85 2.72 -9.32
N PHE A 108 3.87 2.52 -8.53
CA PHE A 108 4.75 3.59 -8.09
C PHE A 108 6.12 3.07 -7.67
N CYS A 109 7.10 3.95 -7.67
CA CYS A 109 8.35 3.76 -6.97
C CYS A 109 8.63 4.98 -6.09
N PHE A 110 8.89 4.74 -4.81
CA PHE A 110 9.19 5.78 -3.83
C PHE A 110 10.54 5.52 -3.16
N GLU A 111 11.29 6.60 -2.97
CA GLU A 111 12.25 6.68 -1.89
C GLU A 111 11.47 6.96 -0.60
N VAL A 112 11.75 6.19 0.42
CA VAL A 112 11.07 6.25 1.72
C VAL A 112 12.09 6.59 2.78
N GLN A 113 11.84 7.66 3.52
CA GLN A 113 12.58 7.99 4.73
C GLN A 113 11.79 7.48 5.93
N TRP A 114 12.32 6.46 6.57
CA TRP A 114 11.72 5.82 7.74
C TRP A 114 12.74 5.68 8.86
N GLN A 115 12.46 6.33 10.00
CA GLN A 115 13.44 6.48 11.08
C GLN A 115 14.76 7.09 10.52
N ASP A 116 15.89 6.45 10.76
CA ASP A 116 17.20 6.89 10.25
C ASP A 116 17.60 6.17 8.93
N HIS A 117 16.65 5.51 8.27
CA HIS A 117 16.90 4.70 7.08
C HIS A 117 16.25 5.28 5.83
N THR A 118 16.98 5.15 4.72
CA THR A 118 16.47 5.41 3.38
C THR A 118 16.24 4.09 2.66
N LEU A 119 14.98 3.84 2.27
CA LEU A 119 14.57 2.65 1.55
C LEU A 119 14.00 3.04 0.18
N MET A 120 13.93 2.08 -0.72
CA MET A 120 13.16 2.24 -1.95
C MET A 120 12.02 1.22 -1.95
N VAL A 121 10.81 1.67 -2.26
CA VAL A 121 9.63 0.80 -2.37
C VAL A 121 9.03 0.91 -3.76
N LEU A 122 9.04 -0.19 -4.48
CA LEU A 122 8.36 -0.36 -5.75
C LEU A 122 7.07 -1.14 -5.52
N GLN A 123 5.94 -0.64 -6.03
CA GLN A 123 4.69 -1.38 -6.10
C GLN A 123 4.25 -1.54 -7.54
N LEU A 124 3.88 -2.76 -7.90
CA LEU A 124 3.16 -3.06 -9.12
C LEU A 124 1.82 -3.72 -8.82
N SER A 125 0.84 -3.40 -9.66
CA SER A 125 -0.49 -3.96 -9.60
C SER A 125 -0.92 -4.41 -10.99
N TRP A 126 -1.39 -5.64 -11.09
CA TRP A 126 -1.90 -6.21 -12.33
C TRP A 126 -3.16 -7.05 -12.09
N PRO A 127 -4.05 -7.17 -13.09
CA PRO A 127 -5.25 -7.97 -12.96
C PRO A 127 -4.92 -9.45 -12.68
N GLN A 128 -5.57 -10.03 -11.68
CA GLN A 128 -5.51 -11.44 -11.36
C GLN A 128 -6.94 -12.01 -11.28
N GLY A 129 -7.39 -12.61 -12.37
CA GLY A 129 -8.78 -13.08 -12.47
C GLY A 129 -9.78 -11.98 -12.86
N TYR A 130 -11.07 -12.19 -12.51
CA TYR A 130 -12.15 -11.31 -12.99
C TYR A 130 -12.43 -10.11 -12.08
N PHE A 131 -12.04 -10.16 -10.79
CA PHE A 131 -12.47 -9.17 -9.80
C PHE A 131 -11.35 -8.59 -8.93
N ASP A 132 -10.15 -9.21 -8.93
CA ASP A 132 -9.07 -8.81 -8.05
C ASP A 132 -7.81 -8.40 -8.82
N ASP A 133 -7.17 -7.34 -8.34
CA ASP A 133 -5.82 -6.96 -8.74
C ASP A 133 -4.82 -7.61 -7.78
N CYS A 134 -3.81 -8.28 -8.32
CA CYS A 134 -2.62 -8.62 -7.54
C CYS A 134 -1.86 -7.34 -7.25
N ARG A 135 -1.44 -7.15 -6.01
CA ARG A 135 -0.60 -6.04 -5.58
C ARG A 135 0.68 -6.60 -4.96
N TYR A 136 1.80 -6.27 -5.56
CA TYR A 136 3.09 -6.83 -5.21
C TYR A 136 4.10 -5.72 -4.91
N TYR A 137 5.01 -5.96 -3.95
CA TYR A 137 5.96 -4.98 -3.45
C TYR A 137 7.36 -5.50 -3.50
N TRP A 138 8.30 -4.59 -3.77
CA TRP A 138 9.74 -4.79 -3.59
C TRP A 138 10.25 -3.67 -2.70
N ILE A 139 10.86 -4.04 -1.59
CA ILE A 139 11.49 -3.13 -0.64
C ILE A 139 12.99 -3.33 -0.74
N LEU A 140 13.71 -2.28 -1.13
CA LEU A 140 15.16 -2.27 -1.23
C LEU A 140 15.74 -1.51 -0.05
N ALA A 141 16.61 -2.15 0.71
CA ALA A 141 17.27 -1.59 1.89
C ALA A 141 18.76 -1.96 1.92
N ASP A 142 19.50 -1.36 2.84
CA ASP A 142 20.93 -1.68 3.03
C ASP A 142 21.12 -3.04 3.69
N THR A 143 20.18 -3.48 4.51
CA THR A 143 20.22 -4.77 5.20
C THR A 143 18.85 -5.45 5.22
N GLN A 144 18.86 -6.78 5.33
CA GLN A 144 17.65 -7.58 5.48
C GLN A 144 16.82 -7.15 6.70
N ALA A 145 17.51 -6.91 7.84
CA ALA A 145 16.84 -6.51 9.07
C ALA A 145 16.02 -5.23 8.91
N VAL A 146 16.59 -4.20 8.27
CA VAL A 146 15.89 -2.92 8.02
C VAL A 146 14.68 -3.11 7.11
N ALA A 147 14.79 -3.93 6.05
CA ALA A 147 13.68 -4.21 5.16
C ALA A 147 12.55 -4.96 5.86
N ASP A 148 12.89 -5.99 6.64
CA ASP A 148 11.92 -6.81 7.39
C ASP A 148 11.23 -6.00 8.49
N GLU A 149 11.99 -5.18 9.23
CA GLU A 149 11.44 -4.31 10.27
C GLU A 149 10.49 -3.26 9.69
N PHE A 150 10.86 -2.64 8.57
CA PHE A 150 9.98 -1.69 7.88
C PHE A 150 8.69 -2.36 7.40
N PHE A 151 8.81 -3.51 6.72
CA PHE A 151 7.65 -4.29 6.27
C PHE A 151 6.73 -4.65 7.44
N ALA A 152 7.31 -5.18 8.51
CA ALA A 152 6.57 -5.54 9.72
C ALA A 152 5.89 -4.33 10.36
N ALA A 153 6.58 -3.19 10.47
CA ALA A 153 6.04 -1.96 11.05
C ALA A 153 4.81 -1.46 10.26
N VAL A 154 4.90 -1.42 8.93
CA VAL A 154 3.78 -1.03 8.06
C VAL A 154 2.61 -2.00 8.21
N CYS A 155 2.86 -3.31 8.16
CA CYS A 155 1.83 -4.34 8.29
C CYS A 155 1.17 -4.33 9.67
N GLN A 156 1.95 -4.26 10.75
CA GLN A 156 1.42 -4.20 12.13
C GLN A 156 0.57 -2.96 12.33
N TRP A 157 1.04 -1.82 11.83
CA TRP A 157 0.27 -0.59 11.94
C TRP A 157 -1.07 -0.70 11.19
N ASN A 158 -1.07 -1.22 9.96
CA ASN A 158 -2.28 -1.39 9.17
C ASN A 158 -3.21 -2.49 9.69
N SER A 159 -2.71 -3.51 10.41
CA SER A 159 -3.53 -4.57 10.98
C SER A 159 -4.35 -4.12 12.18
N GLN A 160 -3.88 -3.12 12.92
CA GLN A 160 -4.58 -2.62 14.10
C GLN A 160 -5.90 -1.94 13.73
N VAL A 161 -6.93 -2.18 14.53
CA VAL A 161 -8.22 -1.49 14.42
C VAL A 161 -8.12 -0.17 15.19
N ARG A 162 -8.23 0.96 14.49
CA ARG A 162 -8.15 2.31 15.08
C ARG A 162 -9.27 3.16 14.54
N GLU A 163 -10.15 3.63 15.41
CA GLU A 163 -11.30 4.44 15.00
C GLU A 163 -12.08 3.80 13.83
N GLU A 164 -12.19 2.48 13.87
CA GLU A 164 -12.83 1.66 12.86
C GLU A 164 -13.63 0.56 13.54
N VAL A 165 -14.63 0.03 12.89
CA VAL A 165 -15.32 -1.20 13.28
C VAL A 165 -15.02 -2.29 12.26
N LEU A 166 -14.96 -3.52 12.71
CA LEU A 166 -14.87 -4.67 11.82
C LEU A 166 -16.28 -5.03 11.34
N VAL A 167 -16.48 -5.06 10.04
CA VAL A 167 -17.73 -5.48 9.40
C VAL A 167 -17.44 -6.75 8.62
N PHE A 168 -18.26 -7.77 8.86
CA PHE A 168 -18.21 -9.01 8.07
C PHE A 168 -19.18 -8.88 6.90
N GLU A 169 -18.63 -8.74 5.69
CA GLU A 169 -19.40 -8.59 4.45
C GLU A 169 -18.72 -9.36 3.33
N GLY A 170 -19.50 -10.07 2.52
CA GLY A 170 -18.96 -10.83 1.40
C GLY A 170 -18.05 -12.03 1.77
N GLY A 171 -18.12 -12.52 3.00
CA GLY A 171 -17.33 -13.67 3.46
C GLY A 171 -16.01 -13.30 4.15
N PHE A 172 -15.70 -12.02 4.34
CA PHE A 172 -14.48 -11.56 4.98
C PHE A 172 -14.69 -10.32 5.87
N TRP A 173 -13.77 -10.11 6.82
CA TRP A 173 -13.79 -8.96 7.71
C TRP A 173 -13.17 -7.74 7.03
N GLN A 174 -13.88 -6.61 7.07
CA GLN A 174 -13.41 -5.33 6.58
C GLN A 174 -13.45 -4.28 7.68
N LYS A 175 -12.49 -3.37 7.65
CA LYS A 175 -12.48 -2.19 8.52
C LYS A 175 -13.39 -1.11 7.94
N ASN A 176 -14.26 -0.52 8.76
CA ASN A 176 -15.19 0.52 8.35
C ASN A 176 -15.11 1.72 9.29
N ARG A 177 -14.40 2.75 8.85
CA ARG A 177 -14.24 4.02 9.58
C ARG A 177 -15.50 4.87 9.55
N ASP A 178 -16.22 4.83 8.42
CA ASP A 178 -17.46 5.63 8.28
C ASP A 178 -18.54 5.12 9.22
N LEU A 179 -18.66 3.79 9.36
CA LEU A 179 -19.58 3.19 10.32
C LEU A 179 -19.16 3.51 11.76
N TYR A 180 -17.87 3.44 12.07
CA TYR A 180 -17.35 3.86 13.37
C TYR A 180 -17.75 5.29 13.70
N ALA A 181 -17.51 6.24 12.78
CA ALA A 181 -17.89 7.64 12.97
C ALA A 181 -19.42 7.81 13.13
N SER A 182 -20.21 7.05 12.39
CA SER A 182 -21.68 7.10 12.47
C SER A 182 -22.23 6.60 13.81
N ILE A 183 -21.61 5.55 14.38
CA ILE A 183 -22.07 4.99 15.67
C ILE A 183 -21.58 5.80 16.88
N GLN A 184 -20.57 6.67 16.73
CA GLN A 184 -20.11 7.51 17.85
C GLN A 184 -21.20 8.43 18.41
N SER A 185 -22.13 8.86 17.56
CA SER A 185 -23.27 9.70 17.95
C SER A 185 -24.54 8.89 18.32
N ALA A 186 -24.51 7.57 18.08
CA ALA A 186 -25.64 6.70 18.38
C ALA A 186 -25.69 6.37 19.89
N THR A 187 -26.80 6.72 20.52
CA THR A 187 -27.07 6.35 21.91
C THR A 187 -28.32 5.49 21.95
N LEU A 188 -28.41 4.63 22.97
CA LEU A 188 -29.62 3.87 23.23
C LEU A 188 -30.86 4.79 23.39
N GLU A 189 -30.66 5.98 23.94
CA GLU A 189 -31.71 6.98 24.14
C GLU A 189 -32.32 7.44 22.81
N ASN A 190 -31.49 7.59 21.78
CA ASN A 190 -31.90 8.05 20.45
C ASN A 190 -32.53 6.91 19.61
N LEU A 191 -32.48 5.68 20.09
CA LEU A 191 -33.05 4.53 19.40
C LEU A 191 -34.55 4.44 19.65
N VAL A 192 -35.34 4.58 18.62
CA VAL A 192 -36.81 4.45 18.66
C VAL A 192 -37.21 3.10 18.06
N LEU A 193 -37.62 2.19 18.89
CA LEU A 193 -38.13 0.86 18.51
C LEU A 193 -39.53 0.63 19.05
N ALA A 194 -40.27 -0.28 18.44
CA ALA A 194 -41.65 -0.58 18.86
C ALA A 194 -41.67 -1.51 20.09
N GLY A 195 -42.54 -1.21 21.02
CA GLY A 195 -42.77 -2.06 22.22
C GLY A 195 -41.55 -2.19 23.11
N THR A 196 -41.26 -3.41 23.59
CA THR A 196 -40.13 -3.76 24.47
C THR A 196 -38.85 -4.12 23.74
N LEU A 197 -38.83 -3.99 22.40
CA LEU A 197 -37.72 -4.46 21.57
C LEU A 197 -36.37 -3.80 21.94
N LYS A 198 -36.41 -2.57 22.42
CA LYS A 198 -35.22 -1.84 22.86
C LYS A 198 -34.61 -2.46 24.13
N GLU A 199 -35.47 -2.75 25.10
CA GLU A 199 -35.07 -3.39 26.34
C GLU A 199 -34.57 -4.82 26.08
N ASP A 200 -35.27 -5.57 25.23
CA ASP A 200 -34.90 -6.95 24.88
C ASP A 200 -33.53 -7.01 24.20
N ILE A 201 -33.24 -6.10 23.24
CA ILE A 201 -31.94 -6.02 22.59
C ILE A 201 -30.83 -5.64 23.58
N TYR A 202 -31.10 -4.71 24.49
CA TYR A 202 -30.11 -4.31 25.49
C TYR A 202 -29.77 -5.46 26.45
N GLU A 203 -30.78 -6.17 26.93
CA GLU A 203 -30.57 -7.32 27.80
C GLU A 203 -29.84 -8.46 27.14
N ASP A 204 -30.14 -8.74 25.86
CA ASP A 204 -29.47 -9.80 25.09
C ASP A 204 -28.00 -9.44 24.82
N ALA A 205 -27.73 -8.19 24.48
CA ALA A 205 -26.37 -7.69 24.30
C ALA A 205 -25.58 -7.78 25.62
N GLN A 206 -26.19 -7.36 26.74
CA GLN A 206 -25.54 -7.42 28.05
C GLN A 206 -25.24 -8.87 28.47
N ARG A 207 -26.19 -9.79 28.30
CA ARG A 207 -25.96 -11.23 28.56
C ARG A 207 -24.84 -11.80 27.69
N PHE A 208 -24.77 -11.39 26.43
CA PHE A 208 -23.68 -11.83 25.53
C PHE A 208 -22.32 -11.42 26.05
N PHE A 209 -22.13 -10.15 26.44
CA PHE A 209 -20.85 -9.67 26.97
C PHE A 209 -20.53 -10.24 28.36
N ASP A 210 -21.50 -10.41 29.21
CA ASP A 210 -21.31 -10.98 30.55
C ASP A 210 -21.00 -12.49 30.53
N SER A 211 -21.32 -13.18 29.42
CA SER A 211 -21.05 -14.61 29.23
C SER A 211 -19.68 -14.94 28.66
N GLN A 212 -18.87 -13.94 28.34
CA GLN A 212 -17.51 -14.18 27.87
C GLN A 212 -16.59 -14.57 29.02
N PRO A 213 -15.81 -15.68 28.87
CA PRO A 213 -14.89 -16.16 29.90
C PRO A 213 -13.71 -15.24 30.14
#